data_514d6ece53c8120698bca5e364eb1077
#
_entry.id   514d6ece53c8120698bca5e364eb1077
#
_cell.length_a   1.000
_cell.length_b   1.000
_cell.length_c   1.000
_cell.angle_alpha   90.00
_cell.angle_beta   90.00
_cell.angle_gamma   90.00
#
_symmetry.space_group_name_H-M   'P 1'
#
loop_
_entity.id
_entity.type
_entity.pdbx_description
1 polymer ?
#
loop_
_entity_poly.entity_id
_entity_poly.type
_entity_poly.pdbx_seq_one_letter_code
_entity_poly.pdbx_strand_id
1 'polypeptide(L)'
;MATTHRFYQLDVFTRTPLAGNPLAVFPDARGLDAGTMQALAREMNLSETTFVTPSSVATRRVRFFTPAAEIPLAGHPTIGTWWLLAELGAVPELPTDGSGQVTQETGRGVLAVDVILAGGRPAEVTMRQALPEFGHVVDDRAALAAALGGDAALLADGPAPQVVSTALPQLMVPVRSRAALTALPSGGAGGGLAAFLRRIGTDCAMLFVPDREGSRAIAWCRMFAPGLGVPEDPATGSAAGALGAYCVRHGLLPARGEVSLVVHQGHEIGRPSRIAVTVRSAGAEVTEVRVGGSAVRVIEGQVSL
;
A
#
# COMPACT_ATOMS: atom_id res chain seq x y z
N MET A 1 -38.63 3.66 3.75
CA MET A 1 -37.98 3.88 5.04
C MET A 1 -36.50 4.09 4.74
N ALA A 2 -35.87 5.10 5.35
CA ALA A 2 -34.42 5.32 5.18
C ALA A 2 -33.67 4.11 5.72
N THR A 3 -32.75 3.58 4.94
CA THR A 3 -31.84 2.53 5.39
C THR A 3 -30.58 3.16 5.98
N THR A 4 -30.12 2.64 7.12
CA THR A 4 -28.96 3.18 7.83
C THR A 4 -27.81 2.18 7.74
N HIS A 5 -26.64 2.64 7.31
CA HIS A 5 -25.43 1.82 7.23
C HIS A 5 -24.32 2.42 8.09
N ARG A 6 -23.70 1.60 8.94
CA ARG A 6 -22.53 2.00 9.72
C ARG A 6 -21.29 2.03 8.82
N PHE A 7 -20.43 3.00 9.06
CA PHE A 7 -19.11 3.04 8.48
C PHE A 7 -18.07 3.39 9.55
N TYR A 8 -16.82 3.02 9.25
CA TYR A 8 -15.67 3.36 10.08
C TYR A 8 -14.59 3.96 9.19
N GLN A 9 -13.89 4.95 9.71
CA GLN A 9 -12.65 5.40 9.10
C GLN A 9 -11.47 4.92 9.93
N LEU A 10 -10.51 4.31 9.26
CA LEU A 10 -9.27 3.85 9.83
C LEU A 10 -8.11 4.60 9.22
N ASP A 11 -7.01 4.64 9.98
CA ASP A 11 -5.69 4.97 9.47
C ASP A 11 -4.89 3.66 9.37
N VAL A 12 -4.46 3.32 8.16
CA VAL A 12 -3.80 2.04 7.85
C VAL A 12 -2.29 2.22 7.79
N PHE A 13 -1.53 1.18 8.13
CA PHE A 13 -0.07 1.17 8.28
C PHE A 13 0.44 2.08 9.40
N THR A 14 -0.35 2.24 10.44
CA THR A 14 0.00 2.98 11.65
C THR A 14 -0.71 2.42 12.87
N ARG A 15 -0.22 2.78 14.06
CA ARG A 15 -0.90 2.59 15.34
C ARG A 15 -1.29 3.91 15.99
N THR A 16 -0.94 5.02 15.33
CA THR A 16 -1.18 6.37 15.81
C THR A 16 -2.32 7.00 15.00
N PRO A 17 -3.41 7.45 15.62
CA PRO A 17 -4.45 8.18 14.92
C PRO A 17 -3.92 9.40 14.17
N LEU A 18 -4.53 9.72 13.05
CA LEU A 18 -4.21 10.84 12.16
C LEU A 18 -2.85 10.71 11.44
N ALA A 19 -2.31 9.47 11.39
CA ALA A 19 -1.14 9.08 10.62
C ALA A 19 -1.53 8.01 9.58
N GLY A 20 -0.57 7.42 8.84
CA GLY A 20 -0.86 6.34 7.90
C GLY A 20 -1.77 6.72 6.73
N ASN A 21 -2.39 5.74 6.08
CA ASN A 21 -3.28 5.95 4.94
C ASN A 21 -4.76 5.81 5.35
N PRO A 22 -5.59 6.86 5.19
CA PRO A 22 -6.98 6.82 5.61
C PRO A 22 -7.81 5.92 4.71
N LEU A 23 -8.75 5.17 5.32
CA LEU A 23 -9.65 4.23 4.67
C LEU A 23 -11.04 4.30 5.28
N ALA A 24 -12.08 4.44 4.45
CA ALA A 24 -13.45 4.22 4.89
C ALA A 24 -13.85 2.76 4.65
N VAL A 25 -14.49 2.14 5.64
CA VAL A 25 -14.96 0.74 5.59
C VAL A 25 -16.43 0.68 5.99
N PHE A 26 -17.24 0.09 5.12
CA PHE A 26 -18.61 -0.31 5.40
C PHE A 26 -18.61 -1.82 5.70
N PRO A 27 -18.57 -2.25 6.97
CA PRO A 27 -18.38 -3.66 7.34
C PRO A 27 -19.61 -4.54 7.03
N ASP A 28 -20.76 -3.93 6.80
CA ASP A 28 -21.99 -4.55 6.31
C ASP A 28 -22.63 -3.66 5.24
N ALA A 29 -22.38 -3.99 4.00
CA ALA A 29 -22.91 -3.26 2.83
C ALA A 29 -24.07 -4.01 2.14
N ARG A 30 -24.73 -4.94 2.84
CA ARG A 30 -25.93 -5.62 2.31
C ARG A 30 -26.99 -4.60 1.95
N GLY A 31 -27.60 -4.76 0.77
CA GLY A 31 -28.64 -3.87 0.26
C GLY A 31 -28.11 -2.64 -0.50
N LEU A 32 -26.83 -2.33 -0.44
CA LEU A 32 -26.23 -1.29 -1.28
C LEU A 32 -25.94 -1.83 -2.70
N ASP A 33 -26.42 -1.12 -3.71
CA ASP A 33 -26.03 -1.39 -5.09
C ASP A 33 -24.69 -0.71 -5.45
N ALA A 34 -24.14 -1.05 -6.63
CA ALA A 34 -22.85 -0.52 -7.07
C ALA A 34 -22.87 1.01 -7.27
N GLY A 35 -24.00 1.57 -7.71
CA GLY A 35 -24.14 3.02 -7.91
C GLY A 35 -24.09 3.76 -6.58
N THR A 36 -24.78 3.25 -5.58
CA THR A 36 -24.79 3.81 -4.21
C THR A 36 -23.41 3.67 -3.55
N MET A 37 -22.73 2.51 -3.69
CA MET A 37 -21.36 2.34 -3.20
C MET A 37 -20.39 3.34 -3.83
N GLN A 38 -20.51 3.58 -5.15
CA GLN A 38 -19.69 4.57 -5.85
C GLN A 38 -19.99 6.01 -5.39
N ALA A 39 -21.26 6.33 -5.15
CA ALA A 39 -21.65 7.64 -4.62
C ALA A 39 -21.08 7.86 -3.20
N LEU A 40 -21.18 6.86 -2.34
CA LEU A 40 -20.59 6.90 -1.00
C LEU A 40 -19.07 7.04 -1.02
N ALA A 41 -18.37 6.31 -1.91
CA ALA A 41 -16.92 6.45 -2.06
C ALA A 41 -16.52 7.88 -2.49
N ARG A 42 -17.32 8.51 -3.33
CA ARG A 42 -17.14 9.89 -3.76
C ARG A 42 -17.40 10.89 -2.63
N GLU A 43 -18.43 10.65 -1.81
CA GLU A 43 -18.77 11.45 -0.65
C GLU A 43 -17.70 11.38 0.44
N MET A 44 -17.16 10.18 0.72
CA MET A 44 -16.04 9.99 1.65
C MET A 44 -14.77 10.69 1.18
N ASN A 45 -14.57 10.79 -0.12
CA ASN A 45 -13.44 11.49 -0.76
C ASN A 45 -12.07 11.10 -0.21
N LEU A 46 -11.92 9.82 0.15
CA LEU A 46 -10.65 9.19 0.52
C LEU A 46 -10.08 8.48 -0.72
N SER A 47 -8.78 8.11 -0.66
CA SER A 47 -8.16 7.37 -1.76
C SER A 47 -8.95 6.12 -2.12
N GLU A 48 -9.43 5.38 -1.12
CA GLU A 48 -10.37 4.26 -1.30
C GLU A 48 -11.41 4.18 -0.18
N THR A 49 -12.52 3.53 -0.54
CA THR A 49 -13.59 3.09 0.36
C THR A 49 -13.89 1.63 0.10
N THR A 50 -14.07 0.82 1.13
CA THR A 50 -14.39 -0.60 1.00
C THR A 50 -15.80 -0.92 1.50
N PHE A 51 -16.42 -1.88 0.79
CA PHE A 51 -17.75 -2.38 1.10
C PHE A 51 -17.70 -3.90 1.26
N VAL A 52 -18.10 -4.38 2.44
CA VAL A 52 -18.06 -5.80 2.80
C VAL A 52 -19.45 -6.40 2.67
N THR A 53 -19.54 -7.53 1.99
CA THR A 53 -20.78 -8.31 1.83
C THR A 53 -20.51 -9.80 2.12
N PRO A 54 -21.55 -10.61 2.37
CA PRO A 54 -21.41 -12.07 2.40
C PRO A 54 -20.84 -12.60 1.08
N SER A 55 -20.12 -13.73 1.17
CA SER A 55 -19.63 -14.49 0.02
C SER A 55 -20.04 -15.94 0.16
N SER A 56 -20.29 -16.63 -0.95
CA SER A 56 -20.52 -18.07 -1.00
C SER A 56 -19.24 -18.88 -1.25
N VAL A 57 -18.13 -18.20 -1.54
CA VAL A 57 -16.86 -18.83 -1.96
C VAL A 57 -15.66 -18.38 -1.10
N ALA A 58 -15.88 -17.42 -0.20
CA ALA A 58 -14.84 -16.87 0.67
C ALA A 58 -15.43 -16.47 2.03
N THR A 59 -14.58 -16.12 3.01
CA THR A 59 -15.04 -15.60 4.31
C THR A 59 -15.91 -14.38 4.15
N ARG A 60 -15.50 -13.45 3.29
CA ARG A 60 -16.29 -12.25 2.91
C ARG A 60 -15.98 -11.86 1.46
N ARG A 61 -16.90 -11.12 0.85
CA ARG A 61 -16.64 -10.38 -0.38
C ARG A 61 -16.30 -8.94 -0.02
N VAL A 62 -15.19 -8.43 -0.56
CA VAL A 62 -14.73 -7.04 -0.37
C VAL A 62 -14.69 -6.35 -1.73
N ARG A 63 -15.39 -5.23 -1.85
CA ARG A 63 -15.39 -4.36 -3.02
C ARG A 63 -14.64 -3.08 -2.70
N PHE A 64 -13.86 -2.61 -3.65
CA PHE A 64 -12.94 -1.48 -3.50
C PHE A 64 -13.32 -0.36 -4.46
N PHE A 65 -13.51 0.84 -3.94
CA PHE A 65 -13.90 2.00 -4.73
C PHE A 65 -12.96 3.16 -4.46
N THR A 66 -12.42 3.76 -5.53
CA THR A 66 -11.89 5.12 -5.48
C THR A 66 -13.04 6.11 -5.64
N PRO A 67 -12.86 7.42 -5.45
CA PRO A 67 -13.88 8.41 -5.78
C PRO A 67 -14.32 8.36 -7.25
N ALA A 68 -13.47 7.86 -8.16
CA ALA A 68 -13.75 7.82 -9.59
C ALA A 68 -14.38 6.51 -10.08
N ALA A 69 -13.96 5.36 -9.54
CA ALA A 69 -14.36 4.05 -10.07
C ALA A 69 -14.17 2.92 -9.06
N GLU A 70 -14.90 1.80 -9.29
CA GLU A 70 -14.60 0.52 -8.65
C GLU A 70 -13.32 -0.06 -9.22
N ILE A 71 -12.45 -0.57 -8.34
CA ILE A 71 -11.19 -1.22 -8.70
C ILE A 71 -11.18 -2.67 -8.21
N PRO A 72 -10.49 -3.59 -8.91
CA PRO A 72 -10.61 -5.02 -8.63
C PRO A 72 -9.96 -5.44 -7.31
N LEU A 73 -8.96 -4.69 -6.82
CA LEU A 73 -8.22 -4.97 -5.59
C LEU A 73 -7.40 -3.74 -5.19
N ALA A 74 -7.24 -3.52 -3.88
CA ALA A 74 -6.32 -2.52 -3.33
C ALA A 74 -5.62 -3.05 -2.07
N GLY A 75 -4.35 -2.65 -1.87
CA GLY A 75 -3.48 -3.17 -0.82
C GLY A 75 -3.86 -2.68 0.57
N HIS A 76 -3.68 -1.37 0.86
CA HIS A 76 -4.00 -0.84 2.18
C HIS A 76 -5.47 -1.02 2.55
N PRO A 77 -6.45 -0.94 1.62
CA PRO A 77 -7.83 -1.22 1.94
C PRO A 77 -8.08 -2.66 2.37
N THR A 78 -7.37 -3.64 1.80
CA THR A 78 -7.42 -5.02 2.30
C THR A 78 -6.96 -5.11 3.75
N ILE A 79 -5.79 -4.53 4.06
CA ILE A 79 -5.22 -4.54 5.42
C ILE A 79 -6.19 -3.90 6.43
N GLY A 80 -6.68 -2.70 6.13
CA GLY A 80 -7.58 -1.96 7.03
C GLY A 80 -8.94 -2.64 7.21
N THR A 81 -9.53 -3.19 6.13
CA THR A 81 -10.81 -3.89 6.20
C THR A 81 -10.73 -5.12 7.10
N TRP A 82 -9.74 -5.98 6.92
CA TRP A 82 -9.60 -7.19 7.73
C TRP A 82 -9.16 -6.89 9.17
N TRP A 83 -8.38 -5.83 9.36
CA TRP A 83 -8.06 -5.33 10.70
C TRP A 83 -9.35 -4.90 11.44
N LEU A 84 -10.22 -4.13 10.78
CA LEU A 84 -11.49 -3.71 11.37
C LEU A 84 -12.43 -4.89 11.65
N LEU A 85 -12.61 -5.80 10.69
CA LEU A 85 -13.48 -6.96 10.87
C LEU A 85 -13.04 -7.83 12.04
N ALA A 86 -11.72 -8.00 12.23
CA ALA A 86 -11.16 -8.68 13.38
C ALA A 86 -11.39 -7.90 14.69
N GLU A 87 -11.19 -6.57 14.70
CA GLU A 87 -11.45 -5.72 15.87
C GLU A 87 -12.92 -5.77 16.32
N LEU A 88 -13.85 -5.81 15.35
CA LEU A 88 -15.29 -5.90 15.62
C LEU A 88 -15.76 -7.31 16.02
N GLY A 89 -14.89 -8.32 16.02
CA GLY A 89 -15.28 -9.72 16.22
C GLY A 89 -16.22 -10.25 15.12
N ALA A 90 -16.20 -9.64 13.94
CA ALA A 90 -17.07 -9.99 12.80
C ALA A 90 -16.60 -11.22 12.01
N VAL A 91 -15.53 -11.87 12.45
CA VAL A 91 -14.92 -13.05 11.82
C VAL A 91 -14.69 -14.12 12.88
N PRO A 92 -15.72 -14.89 13.23
CA PRO A 92 -15.65 -15.88 14.32
C PRO A 92 -14.68 -17.04 14.03
N GLU A 93 -14.25 -17.21 12.79
CA GLU A 93 -13.26 -18.21 12.38
C GLU A 93 -11.82 -17.86 12.83
N LEU A 94 -11.56 -16.59 13.19
CA LEU A 94 -10.25 -16.17 13.69
C LEU A 94 -10.04 -16.64 15.15
N PRO A 95 -8.81 -17.03 15.53
CA PRO A 95 -8.49 -17.37 16.91
C PRO A 95 -8.55 -16.12 17.81
N THR A 96 -8.60 -16.30 19.11
CA THR A 96 -8.49 -15.18 20.07
C THR A 96 -7.06 -14.65 20.18
N ASP A 97 -6.07 -15.50 19.95
CA ASP A 97 -4.65 -15.17 19.94
C ASP A 97 -3.90 -15.96 18.86
N GLY A 98 -2.78 -15.41 18.39
CA GLY A 98 -1.94 -16.03 17.37
C GLY A 98 -2.35 -15.69 15.94
N SER A 99 -1.99 -16.55 15.00
CA SER A 99 -2.22 -16.33 13.57
C SER A 99 -3.45 -17.07 13.09
N GLY A 100 -4.34 -16.40 12.37
CA GLY A 100 -5.44 -16.96 11.62
C GLY A 100 -5.37 -16.54 10.15
N GLN A 101 -6.02 -17.32 9.28
CA GLN A 101 -6.14 -17.00 7.87
C GLN A 101 -7.61 -16.92 7.49
N VAL A 102 -7.93 -15.91 6.71
CA VAL A 102 -9.24 -15.67 6.11
C VAL A 102 -9.12 -15.57 4.61
N THR A 103 -10.23 -15.60 3.90
CA THR A 103 -10.28 -15.42 2.46
C THR A 103 -11.21 -14.27 2.09
N GLN A 104 -10.83 -13.51 1.07
CA GLN A 104 -11.67 -12.46 0.49
C GLN A 104 -11.96 -12.73 -0.98
N GLU A 105 -13.24 -12.63 -1.36
CA GLU A 105 -13.66 -12.58 -2.75
C GLU A 105 -13.48 -11.15 -3.25
N THR A 106 -12.78 -10.97 -4.35
CA THR A 106 -12.45 -9.67 -4.97
C THR A 106 -12.64 -9.73 -6.47
N GLY A 107 -12.49 -8.61 -7.17
CA GLY A 107 -12.44 -8.57 -8.63
C GLY A 107 -11.25 -9.33 -9.27
N ARG A 108 -10.26 -9.73 -8.46
CA ARG A 108 -9.12 -10.57 -8.86
C ARG A 108 -9.28 -12.05 -8.47
N GLY A 109 -10.46 -12.44 -7.96
CA GLY A 109 -10.72 -13.78 -7.44
C GLY A 109 -10.64 -13.87 -5.93
N VAL A 110 -10.51 -15.09 -5.42
CA VAL A 110 -10.41 -15.37 -3.98
C VAL A 110 -8.95 -15.29 -3.54
N LEU A 111 -8.68 -14.44 -2.56
CA LEU A 111 -7.34 -14.21 -2.03
C LEU A 111 -7.30 -14.48 -0.53
N ALA A 112 -6.21 -15.10 -0.07
CA ALA A 112 -5.95 -15.30 1.35
C ALA A 112 -5.36 -14.04 1.99
N VAL A 113 -5.76 -13.80 3.24
CA VAL A 113 -5.25 -12.74 4.10
C VAL A 113 -4.92 -13.34 5.46
N ASP A 114 -3.72 -13.11 5.95
CA ASP A 114 -3.28 -13.56 7.26
C ASP A 114 -3.55 -12.45 8.30
N VAL A 115 -4.13 -12.84 9.44
CA VAL A 115 -4.44 -11.91 10.55
C VAL A 115 -3.75 -12.43 11.80
N ILE A 116 -2.94 -11.60 12.44
CA ILE A 116 -2.32 -11.89 13.72
C ILE A 116 -3.08 -11.15 14.81
N LEU A 117 -3.50 -11.88 15.83
CA LEU A 117 -4.17 -11.34 17.00
C LEU A 117 -3.26 -11.46 18.25
N ALA A 118 -3.35 -10.48 19.12
CA ALA A 118 -2.66 -10.45 20.39
C ALA A 118 -3.59 -9.87 21.47
N GLY A 119 -3.85 -10.63 22.53
CA GLY A 119 -4.77 -10.22 23.60
C GLY A 119 -6.19 -9.97 23.10
N GLY A 120 -6.68 -10.79 22.15
CA GLY A 120 -8.01 -10.64 21.57
C GLY A 120 -8.19 -9.47 20.60
N ARG A 121 -7.10 -8.82 20.19
CA ARG A 121 -7.13 -7.67 19.27
C ARG A 121 -6.25 -7.90 18.06
N PRO A 122 -6.60 -7.37 16.88
CA PRO A 122 -5.72 -7.44 15.72
C PRO A 122 -4.42 -6.68 15.99
N ALA A 123 -3.29 -7.33 15.71
CA ALA A 123 -1.95 -6.77 15.85
C ALA A 123 -1.32 -6.47 14.49
N GLU A 124 -1.55 -7.35 13.51
CA GLU A 124 -1.05 -7.19 12.15
C GLU A 124 -1.96 -7.94 11.17
N VAL A 125 -2.14 -7.36 9.99
CA VAL A 125 -2.77 -8.00 8.84
C VAL A 125 -1.78 -8.04 7.70
N THR A 126 -1.67 -9.18 7.01
CA THR A 126 -0.71 -9.39 5.93
C THR A 126 -1.39 -10.02 4.72
N MET A 127 -1.05 -9.52 3.54
CA MET A 127 -1.49 -10.11 2.28
C MET A 127 -0.30 -10.48 1.40
N ARG A 128 -0.46 -11.55 0.62
CA ARG A 128 0.47 -11.91 -0.43
C ARG A 128 0.21 -11.05 -1.66
N GLN A 129 1.28 -10.58 -2.29
CA GLN A 129 1.24 -9.90 -3.58
C GLN A 129 1.56 -10.86 -4.73
N ALA A 130 1.34 -10.43 -5.97
CA ALA A 130 1.82 -11.17 -7.15
C ALA A 130 3.35 -11.22 -7.14
N LEU A 131 3.91 -12.19 -7.86
CA LEU A 131 5.35 -12.25 -8.07
C LEU A 131 5.81 -11.00 -8.83
N PRO A 132 7.03 -10.50 -8.53
CA PRO A 132 7.49 -9.26 -9.11
C PRO A 132 7.81 -9.41 -10.60
N GLU A 133 7.36 -8.44 -11.38
CA GLU A 133 7.77 -8.24 -12.76
C GLU A 133 8.75 -7.06 -12.81
N PHE A 134 9.92 -7.28 -13.41
CA PHE A 134 10.96 -6.27 -13.56
C PHE A 134 10.91 -5.71 -14.98
N GLY A 135 10.56 -4.43 -15.10
CA GLY A 135 10.39 -3.73 -16.35
C GLY A 135 11.56 -2.80 -16.69
N HIS A 136 11.23 -1.66 -17.27
CA HIS A 136 12.16 -0.68 -17.83
C HIS A 136 13.22 -0.22 -16.80
N VAL A 137 14.47 -0.23 -17.20
CA VAL A 137 15.59 0.34 -16.46
C VAL A 137 15.85 1.74 -17.00
N VAL A 138 15.99 2.72 -16.11
CA VAL A 138 16.23 4.11 -16.51
C VAL A 138 17.73 4.39 -16.61
N ASP A 139 18.21 4.59 -17.83
CA ASP A 139 19.60 4.94 -18.12
C ASP A 139 19.83 6.46 -18.04
N ASP A 140 18.85 7.27 -18.48
CA ASP A 140 18.92 8.73 -18.43
C ASP A 140 18.59 9.25 -17.03
N ARG A 141 19.59 9.14 -16.15
CA ARG A 141 19.50 9.60 -14.75
C ARG A 141 19.34 11.12 -14.65
N ALA A 142 19.89 11.87 -15.59
CA ALA A 142 19.78 13.33 -15.60
C ALA A 142 18.34 13.79 -15.89
N ALA A 143 17.69 13.18 -16.89
CA ALA A 143 16.29 13.46 -17.20
C ALA A 143 15.35 13.06 -16.05
N LEU A 144 15.61 11.93 -15.38
CA LEU A 144 14.85 11.51 -14.20
C LEU A 144 15.01 12.53 -13.05
N ALA A 145 16.25 12.93 -12.74
CA ALA A 145 16.53 13.89 -11.67
C ALA A 145 15.84 15.24 -11.94
N ALA A 146 15.92 15.73 -13.18
CA ALA A 146 15.24 16.95 -13.60
C ALA A 146 13.70 16.83 -13.48
N ALA A 147 13.12 15.69 -13.86
CA ALA A 147 11.69 15.42 -13.72
C ALA A 147 11.22 15.39 -12.24
N LEU A 148 12.10 14.98 -11.32
CA LEU A 148 11.89 15.00 -9.88
C LEU A 148 12.10 16.40 -9.26
N GLY A 149 12.66 17.36 -10.01
CA GLY A 149 12.97 18.70 -9.52
C GLY A 149 14.33 18.85 -8.85
N GLY A 150 15.23 17.90 -9.11
CA GLY A 150 16.60 17.90 -8.63
C GLY A 150 17.62 17.87 -9.77
N ASP A 151 18.87 17.68 -9.40
CA ASP A 151 19.99 17.44 -10.30
C ASP A 151 20.51 16.00 -10.19
N ALA A 152 21.56 15.65 -10.94
CA ALA A 152 22.13 14.30 -10.93
C ALA A 152 22.64 13.86 -9.55
N ALA A 153 22.95 14.80 -8.63
CA ALA A 153 23.37 14.49 -7.27
C ALA A 153 22.24 14.00 -6.39
N LEU A 154 20.98 14.12 -6.82
CA LEU A 154 19.81 13.58 -6.13
C LEU A 154 19.85 12.05 -6.03
N LEU A 155 20.28 11.37 -7.10
CA LEU A 155 20.22 9.93 -7.21
C LEU A 155 21.44 9.27 -6.55
N ALA A 156 21.23 8.17 -5.86
CA ALA A 156 22.29 7.40 -5.23
C ALA A 156 23.23 6.77 -6.26
N ASP A 157 24.52 6.69 -5.95
CA ASP A 157 25.47 5.88 -6.70
C ASP A 157 25.22 4.41 -6.35
N GLY A 158 24.54 3.66 -7.21
CA GLY A 158 24.13 2.29 -6.92
C GLY A 158 23.26 1.70 -8.01
N PRO A 159 22.35 0.80 -7.66
CA PRO A 159 21.47 0.18 -8.64
C PRO A 159 20.68 1.21 -9.46
N ALA A 160 20.53 0.94 -10.76
CA ALA A 160 19.77 1.82 -11.64
C ALA A 160 18.29 1.88 -11.24
N PRO A 161 17.63 3.05 -11.36
CA PRO A 161 16.19 3.12 -11.21
C PRO A 161 15.49 2.18 -12.19
N GLN A 162 14.52 1.40 -11.69
CA GLN A 162 13.86 0.37 -12.49
C GLN A 162 12.37 0.30 -12.16
N VAL A 163 11.55 0.09 -13.18
CA VAL A 163 10.13 -0.20 -13.01
C VAL A 163 9.97 -1.63 -12.47
N VAL A 164 9.27 -1.78 -11.35
CA VAL A 164 8.94 -3.07 -10.75
C VAL A 164 7.46 -3.10 -10.42
N SER A 165 6.80 -4.22 -10.66
CA SER A 165 5.38 -4.42 -10.39
C SER A 165 5.16 -5.67 -9.56
N THR A 166 4.40 -5.55 -8.47
CA THR A 166 3.77 -6.68 -7.76
C THR A 166 2.24 -6.57 -7.77
N ALA A 167 1.72 -5.52 -8.40
CA ALA A 167 0.29 -5.24 -8.62
C ALA A 167 0.12 -4.15 -9.68
N LEU A 168 0.79 -3.00 -9.47
CA LEU A 168 0.90 -1.87 -10.38
C LEU A 168 2.38 -1.63 -10.69
N PRO A 169 2.75 -1.30 -11.93
CA PRO A 169 4.12 -0.88 -12.27
C PRO A 169 4.47 0.39 -11.49
N GLN A 170 5.66 0.43 -10.91
CA GLN A 170 6.17 1.57 -10.14
C GLN A 170 7.66 1.72 -10.36
N LEU A 171 8.14 2.93 -10.60
CA LEU A 171 9.55 3.22 -10.73
C LEU A 171 10.20 3.25 -9.34
N MET A 172 11.11 2.33 -9.07
CA MET A 172 11.96 2.33 -7.87
C MET A 172 13.15 3.26 -8.09
N VAL A 173 13.28 4.30 -7.26
CA VAL A 173 14.30 5.35 -7.42
C VAL A 173 15.18 5.41 -6.16
N PRO A 174 16.42 4.89 -6.20
CA PRO A 174 17.37 5.08 -5.11
C PRO A 174 17.78 6.56 -5.02
N VAL A 175 17.59 7.18 -3.86
CA VAL A 175 17.97 8.57 -3.56
C VAL A 175 19.21 8.57 -2.67
N ARG A 176 20.09 9.55 -2.86
CA ARG A 176 21.41 9.61 -2.21
C ARG A 176 21.33 9.71 -0.68
N SER A 177 20.38 10.45 -0.16
CA SER A 177 20.25 10.66 1.28
C SER A 177 18.82 11.02 1.68
N ARG A 178 18.53 10.84 2.97
CA ARG A 178 17.24 11.25 3.53
C ARG A 178 17.00 12.76 3.40
N ALA A 179 18.03 13.58 3.57
CA ALA A 179 17.91 15.03 3.38
C ALA A 179 17.51 15.40 1.94
N ALA A 180 18.13 14.71 0.94
CA ALA A 180 17.77 14.90 -0.46
C ALA A 180 16.33 14.41 -0.75
N LEU A 181 15.91 13.30 -0.17
CA LEU A 181 14.56 12.76 -0.28
C LEU A 181 13.51 13.75 0.28
N THR A 182 13.76 14.27 1.50
CA THR A 182 12.86 15.22 2.18
C THR A 182 12.76 16.57 1.46
N ALA A 183 13.84 17.03 0.81
CA ALA A 183 13.86 18.31 0.11
C ALA A 183 13.04 18.34 -1.20
N LEU A 184 12.64 17.19 -1.73
CA LEU A 184 11.88 17.14 -2.98
C LEU A 184 10.46 17.71 -2.81
N PRO A 185 9.94 18.44 -3.81
CA PRO A 185 8.54 18.81 -3.81
C PRO A 185 7.64 17.59 -4.01
N SER A 186 6.45 17.59 -3.38
CA SER A 186 5.46 16.54 -3.59
C SER A 186 5.03 16.46 -5.04
N GLY A 187 5.00 15.25 -5.61
CA GLY A 187 4.64 15.00 -7.00
C GLY A 187 5.72 15.39 -8.03
N GLY A 188 6.92 15.76 -7.57
CA GLY A 188 8.00 16.25 -8.44
C GLY A 188 7.78 17.68 -8.92
N ALA A 189 8.71 18.22 -9.69
CA ALA A 189 8.64 19.60 -10.16
C ALA A 189 7.77 19.74 -11.41
N GLY A 190 6.83 20.69 -11.38
CA GLY A 190 6.20 21.27 -12.56
C GLY A 190 5.50 20.31 -13.54
N GLY A 191 5.06 19.13 -13.08
CA GLY A 191 4.38 18.15 -13.95
C GLY A 191 5.31 17.31 -14.83
N GLY A 192 6.60 17.54 -14.81
CA GLY A 192 7.60 16.79 -15.60
C GLY A 192 7.65 15.31 -15.24
N LEU A 193 7.44 14.97 -13.97
CA LEU A 193 7.46 13.58 -13.49
C LEU A 193 6.35 12.75 -14.13
N ALA A 194 5.11 13.24 -14.22
CA ALA A 194 4.02 12.49 -14.85
C ALA A 194 4.31 12.17 -16.32
N ALA A 195 4.86 13.12 -17.07
CA ALA A 195 5.25 12.90 -18.46
C ALA A 195 6.43 11.91 -18.58
N PHE A 196 7.40 11.99 -17.69
CA PHE A 196 8.52 11.06 -17.64
C PHE A 196 8.05 9.64 -17.38
N LEU A 197 7.23 9.44 -16.34
CA LEU A 197 6.72 8.13 -15.93
C LEU A 197 5.90 7.45 -17.03
N ARG A 198 5.00 8.17 -17.70
CA ARG A 198 4.23 7.63 -18.82
C ARG A 198 5.09 7.10 -19.96
N ARG A 199 6.22 7.76 -20.27
CA ARG A 199 7.13 7.29 -21.33
C ARG A 199 7.78 5.95 -21.02
N ILE A 200 7.94 5.61 -19.75
CA ILE A 200 8.55 4.34 -19.29
C ILE A 200 7.51 3.31 -18.83
N GLY A 201 6.22 3.55 -19.10
CA GLY A 201 5.13 2.59 -18.87
C GLY A 201 4.65 2.51 -17.41
N THR A 202 4.74 3.60 -16.65
CA THR A 202 4.16 3.69 -15.30
C THR A 202 3.60 5.10 -15.03
N ASP A 203 2.77 5.23 -13.99
CA ASP A 203 2.29 6.52 -13.47
C ASP A 203 2.82 6.81 -12.05
N CYS A 204 3.61 5.89 -11.49
CA CYS A 204 4.01 5.89 -10.09
C CYS A 204 5.53 5.82 -9.92
N ALA A 205 6.06 6.54 -8.92
CA ALA A 205 7.46 6.46 -8.51
C ALA A 205 7.58 6.33 -6.99
N MET A 206 8.27 5.29 -6.53
CA MET A 206 8.71 5.11 -5.14
C MET A 206 10.17 5.52 -5.03
N LEU A 207 10.39 6.68 -4.42
CA LEU A 207 11.72 7.18 -4.11
C LEU A 207 12.12 6.64 -2.73
N PHE A 208 13.34 6.15 -2.59
CA PHE A 208 13.74 5.53 -1.34
C PHE A 208 15.21 5.74 -0.98
N VAL A 209 15.46 5.72 0.33
CA VAL A 209 16.80 5.68 0.93
C VAL A 209 16.87 4.44 1.81
N PRO A 210 17.72 3.44 1.49
CA PRO A 210 17.91 2.29 2.36
C PRO A 210 18.64 2.70 3.64
N ASP A 211 18.24 2.10 4.77
CA ASP A 211 18.79 2.39 6.09
C ASP A 211 18.66 1.16 7.00
N ARG A 212 19.10 1.25 8.25
CA ARG A 212 19.00 0.18 9.25
C ARG A 212 18.59 0.72 10.61
N GLU A 213 17.74 -0.01 11.28
CA GLU A 213 17.42 0.17 12.70
C GLU A 213 17.93 -1.07 13.45
N GLY A 214 19.16 -0.98 13.99
CA GLY A 214 19.91 -2.14 14.53
C GLY A 214 20.15 -3.18 13.43
N SER A 215 19.70 -4.41 13.62
CA SER A 215 19.79 -5.49 12.62
C SER A 215 18.68 -5.45 11.55
N ARG A 216 17.62 -4.65 11.77
CA ARG A 216 16.46 -4.58 10.87
C ARG A 216 16.77 -3.68 9.68
N ALA A 217 16.50 -4.18 8.47
CA ALA A 217 16.51 -3.36 7.26
C ALA A 217 15.29 -2.44 7.25
N ILE A 218 15.50 -1.16 7.00
CA ILE A 218 14.45 -0.16 6.82
C ILE A 218 14.68 0.63 5.54
N ALA A 219 13.66 1.27 5.02
CA ALA A 219 13.76 2.24 3.93
C ALA A 219 12.89 3.47 4.25
N TRP A 220 13.45 4.66 4.06
CA TRP A 220 12.70 5.91 4.08
C TRP A 220 12.22 6.20 2.67
N CYS A 221 10.91 6.37 2.52
CA CYS A 221 10.27 6.41 1.21
C CYS A 221 9.33 7.59 1.05
N ARG A 222 9.22 8.05 -0.20
CA ARG A 222 8.14 8.92 -0.68
C ARG A 222 7.57 8.32 -1.95
N MET A 223 6.25 8.32 -2.08
CA MET A 223 5.58 7.77 -3.25
C MET A 223 4.79 8.85 -3.97
N PHE A 224 5.08 9.04 -5.25
CA PHE A 224 4.45 10.01 -6.11
C PHE A 224 3.69 9.33 -7.24
N ALA A 225 2.44 9.74 -7.48
CA ALA A 225 1.62 9.26 -8.58
C ALA A 225 0.86 10.43 -9.25
N PRO A 226 1.58 11.44 -9.76
CA PRO A 226 0.95 12.65 -10.29
C PRO A 226 0.08 12.38 -11.52
N GLY A 227 0.38 11.33 -12.29
CA GLY A 227 -0.43 10.88 -13.43
C GLY A 227 -1.80 10.33 -13.04
N LEU A 228 -1.96 9.89 -11.78
CA LEU A 228 -3.21 9.39 -11.20
C LEU A 228 -3.93 10.46 -10.34
N GLY A 229 -3.46 11.70 -10.34
CA GLY A 229 -4.03 12.78 -9.53
C GLY A 229 -3.64 12.72 -8.04
N VAL A 230 -2.65 11.89 -7.68
CA VAL A 230 -2.12 11.76 -6.33
C VAL A 230 -0.71 12.34 -6.29
N PRO A 231 -0.53 13.60 -5.86
CA PRO A 231 0.82 14.19 -5.79
C PRO A 231 1.75 13.36 -4.90
N GLU A 232 1.28 12.95 -3.73
CA GLU A 232 2.02 12.09 -2.81
C GLU A 232 1.05 11.23 -1.99
N ASP A 233 1.33 9.92 -1.92
CA ASP A 233 0.53 8.96 -1.16
C ASP A 233 1.19 8.68 0.21
N PRO A 234 0.42 8.67 1.31
CA PRO A 234 0.98 8.49 2.65
C PRO A 234 1.50 7.07 2.93
N ALA A 235 0.92 6.03 2.31
CA ALA A 235 1.36 4.65 2.54
C ALA A 235 0.90 3.71 1.41
N THR A 236 1.85 3.18 0.65
CA THR A 236 1.59 2.42 -0.58
C THR A 236 2.10 1.00 -0.47
N GLY A 237 1.22 0.07 -0.09
CA GLY A 237 1.59 -1.34 0.08
C GLY A 237 2.14 -2.00 -1.18
N SER A 238 1.55 -1.73 -2.36
CA SER A 238 2.04 -2.27 -3.64
C SER A 238 3.45 -1.80 -3.99
N ALA A 239 3.77 -0.53 -3.72
CA ALA A 239 5.10 0.02 -3.92
C ALA A 239 6.11 -0.54 -2.92
N ALA A 240 5.70 -0.72 -1.65
CA ALA A 240 6.56 -1.31 -0.63
C ALA A 240 6.96 -2.76 -0.98
N GLY A 241 6.02 -3.57 -1.48
CA GLY A 241 6.31 -4.94 -1.94
C GLY A 241 7.25 -4.97 -3.15
N ALA A 242 7.01 -4.11 -4.14
CA ALA A 242 7.88 -3.94 -5.30
C ALA A 242 9.29 -3.48 -4.89
N LEU A 243 9.39 -2.57 -3.91
CA LEU A 243 10.68 -2.14 -3.33
C LEU A 243 11.42 -3.30 -2.65
N GLY A 244 10.74 -4.14 -1.89
CA GLY A 244 11.33 -5.32 -1.27
C GLY A 244 11.94 -6.25 -2.32
N ALA A 245 11.21 -6.53 -3.40
CA ALA A 245 11.70 -7.33 -4.52
C ALA A 245 12.87 -6.66 -5.26
N TYR A 246 12.80 -5.37 -5.50
CA TYR A 246 13.90 -4.58 -6.06
C TYR A 246 15.17 -4.68 -5.20
N CYS A 247 15.05 -4.53 -3.89
CA CYS A 247 16.18 -4.60 -2.97
C CYS A 247 16.86 -5.99 -2.98
N VAL A 248 16.09 -7.07 -3.06
CA VAL A 248 16.64 -8.42 -3.19
C VAL A 248 17.34 -8.59 -4.55
N ARG A 249 16.69 -8.18 -5.64
CA ARG A 249 17.23 -8.30 -7.02
C ARG A 249 18.56 -7.59 -7.19
N HIS A 250 18.70 -6.42 -6.56
CA HIS A 250 19.88 -5.56 -6.69
C HIS A 250 20.89 -5.68 -5.54
N GLY A 251 20.74 -6.68 -4.67
CA GLY A 251 21.71 -6.99 -3.61
C GLY A 251 21.70 -5.99 -2.43
N LEU A 252 20.67 -5.15 -2.30
CA LEU A 252 20.47 -4.28 -1.13
C LEU A 252 19.94 -5.06 0.08
N LEU A 253 19.31 -6.21 -0.17
CA LEU A 253 18.90 -7.20 0.81
C LEU A 253 19.46 -8.59 0.43
N PRO A 254 19.64 -9.50 1.42
CA PRO A 254 20.08 -10.86 1.14
C PRO A 254 19.17 -11.58 0.13
N ALA A 255 19.76 -12.29 -0.83
CA ALA A 255 19.05 -13.00 -1.89
C ALA A 255 18.81 -14.49 -1.58
N ARG A 256 18.72 -14.87 -0.31
CA ARG A 256 18.45 -16.26 0.11
C ARG A 256 17.55 -16.31 1.33
N GLY A 257 16.54 -17.18 1.27
CA GLY A 257 15.61 -17.40 2.37
C GLY A 257 14.58 -16.29 2.47
N GLU A 258 14.18 -15.99 3.70
CA GLU A 258 13.20 -14.96 4.02
C GLU A 258 13.92 -13.74 4.59
N VAL A 259 13.62 -12.57 4.03
CA VAL A 259 14.14 -11.28 4.50
C VAL A 259 13.00 -10.32 4.76
N SER A 260 13.16 -9.46 5.75
CA SER A 260 12.18 -8.45 6.13
C SER A 260 12.72 -7.05 5.90
N LEU A 261 11.86 -6.17 5.42
CA LEU A 261 12.09 -4.74 5.25
C LEU A 261 10.95 -3.97 5.89
N VAL A 262 11.24 -2.89 6.60
CA VAL A 262 10.22 -1.94 7.05
C VAL A 262 10.32 -0.67 6.22
N VAL A 263 9.23 -0.31 5.56
CA VAL A 263 9.12 0.92 4.79
C VAL A 263 8.49 2.00 5.67
N HIS A 264 9.19 3.11 5.84
CA HIS A 264 8.70 4.34 6.42
C HIS A 264 8.32 5.31 5.31
N GLN A 265 7.05 5.75 5.27
CA GLN A 265 6.49 6.61 4.22
C GLN A 265 5.58 7.67 4.84
N GLY A 266 5.30 8.76 4.10
CA GLY A 266 4.31 9.77 4.48
C GLY A 266 4.78 10.78 5.54
N HIS A 267 6.04 10.76 5.93
CA HIS A 267 6.58 11.67 6.95
C HIS A 267 6.52 13.14 6.51
N GLU A 268 6.82 13.39 5.25
CA GLU A 268 6.89 14.73 4.67
C GLU A 268 5.51 15.40 4.50
N ILE A 269 4.46 14.61 4.48
CA ILE A 269 3.06 15.08 4.40
C ILE A 269 2.30 14.93 5.72
N GLY A 270 3.03 14.72 6.84
CA GLY A 270 2.46 14.67 8.20
C GLY A 270 1.62 13.42 8.48
N ARG A 271 1.74 12.36 7.67
CA ARG A 271 1.05 11.08 7.84
C ARG A 271 2.02 9.90 7.92
N PRO A 272 2.90 9.87 8.93
CA PRO A 272 3.91 8.83 9.05
C PRO A 272 3.28 7.44 9.08
N SER A 273 3.82 6.55 8.25
CA SER A 273 3.37 5.18 8.12
C SER A 273 4.52 4.18 8.25
N ARG A 274 4.18 2.95 8.57
CA ARG A 274 5.09 1.83 8.70
C ARG A 274 4.51 0.58 8.04
N ILE A 275 5.09 0.20 6.91
CA ILE A 275 4.66 -0.95 6.12
C ILE A 275 5.67 -2.08 6.33
N ALA A 276 5.21 -3.23 6.77
CA ALA A 276 6.03 -4.44 6.88
C ALA A 276 6.05 -5.16 5.52
N VAL A 277 7.24 -5.51 5.07
CA VAL A 277 7.46 -6.27 3.83
C VAL A 277 8.28 -7.50 4.15
N THR A 278 7.85 -8.65 3.66
CA THR A 278 8.61 -9.89 3.72
C THR A 278 8.79 -10.42 2.30
N VAL A 279 10.03 -10.74 1.95
CA VAL A 279 10.37 -11.31 0.64
C VAL A 279 11.07 -12.65 0.86
N ARG A 280 10.59 -13.69 0.19
CA ARG A 280 11.29 -14.96 0.07
C ARG A 280 11.95 -15.08 -1.29
N SER A 281 13.18 -15.59 -1.30
CA SER A 281 13.92 -15.76 -2.54
C SER A 281 14.80 -17.00 -2.52
N ALA A 282 15.03 -17.54 -3.73
CA ALA A 282 15.99 -18.61 -4.02
C ALA A 282 17.06 -18.07 -4.98
N GLY A 283 18.16 -17.55 -4.43
CA GLY A 283 19.08 -16.72 -5.21
C GLY A 283 18.41 -15.39 -5.58
N ALA A 284 18.64 -14.93 -6.79
CA ALA A 284 18.02 -13.68 -7.29
C ALA A 284 16.54 -13.81 -7.65
N GLU A 285 15.97 -15.03 -7.63
CA GLU A 285 14.56 -15.28 -7.92
C GLU A 285 13.70 -15.05 -6.67
N VAL A 286 12.78 -14.11 -6.76
CA VAL A 286 11.77 -13.86 -5.71
C VAL A 286 10.63 -14.85 -5.87
N THR A 287 10.36 -15.62 -4.82
CA THR A 287 9.32 -16.66 -4.81
C THR A 287 8.07 -16.26 -4.05
N GLU A 288 8.15 -15.24 -3.18
CA GLU A 288 7.01 -14.71 -2.47
C GLU A 288 7.27 -13.27 -2.02
N VAL A 289 6.24 -12.43 -2.10
CA VAL A 289 6.21 -11.08 -1.52
C VAL A 289 4.96 -10.97 -0.65
N ARG A 290 5.14 -10.57 0.60
CA ARG A 290 4.07 -10.25 1.53
C ARG A 290 4.20 -8.81 2.00
N VAL A 291 3.05 -8.16 2.15
CA VAL A 291 2.96 -6.79 2.67
C VAL A 291 1.91 -6.77 3.76
N GLY A 292 2.23 -6.14 4.86
CA GLY A 292 1.34 -6.07 6.01
C GLY A 292 1.60 -4.87 6.90
N GLY A 293 0.77 -4.78 7.94
CA GLY A 293 0.86 -3.75 8.96
C GLY A 293 -0.33 -3.74 9.87
N SER A 294 -0.36 -2.74 10.74
CA SER A 294 -1.47 -2.48 11.64
C SER A 294 -2.39 -1.38 11.09
N ALA A 295 -3.54 -1.21 11.73
CA ALA A 295 -4.38 -0.05 11.52
C ALA A 295 -4.91 0.46 12.87
N VAL A 296 -5.51 1.64 12.86
CA VAL A 296 -6.20 2.21 14.03
C VAL A 296 -7.50 2.85 13.57
N ARG A 297 -8.58 2.59 14.29
CA ARG A 297 -9.88 3.22 14.06
C ARG A 297 -9.86 4.66 14.57
N VAL A 298 -10.35 5.59 13.75
CA VAL A 298 -10.35 7.04 14.04
C VAL A 298 -11.77 7.59 14.12
N ILE A 299 -12.66 7.17 13.20
CA ILE A 299 -14.03 7.67 13.13
C ILE A 299 -14.99 6.48 13.08
N GLU A 300 -16.13 6.63 13.74
CA GLU A 300 -17.31 5.78 13.58
C GLU A 300 -18.50 6.66 13.26
N GLY A 301 -19.30 6.25 12.26
CA GLY A 301 -20.46 7.01 11.84
C GLY A 301 -21.55 6.15 11.20
N GLN A 302 -22.60 6.83 10.78
CA GLN A 302 -23.72 6.23 10.06
C GLN A 302 -24.12 7.10 8.89
N VAL A 303 -24.46 6.48 7.77
CA VAL A 303 -25.10 7.14 6.64
C VAL A 303 -26.56 6.70 6.57
N SER A 304 -27.45 7.63 6.28
CA SER A 304 -28.88 7.38 6.08
C SER A 304 -29.22 7.64 4.62
N LEU A 305 -29.79 6.64 3.93
CA LEU A 305 -30.09 6.65 2.51
C LEU A 305 -31.57 6.45 2.26
#